data_6d1ddb1c03b2578df9551e6f08044890
#
_entry.id   6d1ddb1c03b2578df9551e6f08044890
#
_cell.length_a   1.000
_cell.length_b   1.000
_cell.length_c   1.000
_cell.angle_alpha   90.00
_cell.angle_beta   90.00
_cell.angle_gamma   90.00
#
_symmetry.space_group_name_H-M   'P 1'
#
loop_
_entity.id
_entity.type
_entity.pdbx_description
1 polymer ?
#
loop_
_entity_poly.entity_id
_entity_poly.type
_entity_poly.pdbx_seq_one_letter_code
_entity_poly.pdbx_strand_id
1 'polypeptide(L)'
;MRKRIILLIALLTVVLAFASCKNKTKYTVSVKLAEGEQLIGSITTEVGKKVLIGDVINETSVQKEGHIFKGWSIDGSSLVDKQLVITEDILLIPLFEVNSYKIKYTIDGEVFSEELLKYGSKIEVKQVPEKTGYTFKGWDKELPNTMPANDIELIGTYEKNKYTITYIIEGQENITRTYYYGDTIETIENPKLEGLNFVKWSEIIPDTMPDHNIEVYAEFDKKSFNINYYIDGVLYKTDSYQYNDNIDALEMAEKAGYTFSGWDKKLPTNMPAYDIDVYGTYNKNTYYINYYIDNVLYKTISYLYDNSIKVLEVTSKTGYTFSGWDKVLPTNMPAQDIDVYGTYNINTYQINYYIDNELYKTVNYKYNELINNLDVTNITTILMH
;
A
#
# COMPACT_ATOMS: atom_id res chain seq x y z
N MET A 1 -54.28 30.86 -9.30
CA MET A 1 -55.56 31.56 -9.03
C MET A 1 -55.81 32.55 -10.16
N ARG A 2 -56.95 32.38 -10.88
CA ARG A 2 -57.32 33.22 -12.03
C ARG A 2 -57.68 34.61 -11.51
N LYS A 3 -56.90 35.64 -11.85
CA LYS A 3 -57.36 37.05 -11.69
C LYS A 3 -58.19 37.42 -12.90
N ARG A 4 -59.47 37.67 -12.63
CA ARG A 4 -60.45 38.19 -13.59
C ARG A 4 -60.08 39.63 -13.92
N ILE A 5 -59.91 39.91 -15.18
CA ILE A 5 -59.84 41.27 -15.71
C ILE A 5 -61.32 41.83 -15.65
N ILE A 6 -61.50 42.76 -14.78
CA ILE A 6 -62.81 43.53 -14.72
C ILE A 6 -62.60 44.75 -15.62
N LEU A 7 -63.26 44.71 -16.76
CA LEU A 7 -63.39 45.86 -17.65
C LEU A 7 -64.44 46.76 -17.04
N LEU A 8 -64.03 47.83 -16.39
CA LEU A 8 -64.99 48.87 -15.91
C LEU A 8 -65.15 49.93 -17.01
N ILE A 9 -66.29 49.90 -17.66
CA ILE A 9 -66.76 50.98 -18.56
C ILE A 9 -67.22 52.11 -17.63
N ALA A 10 -66.47 53.19 -17.56
CA ALA A 10 -66.92 54.41 -16.85
C ALA A 10 -67.96 55.16 -17.66
N LEU A 11 -69.11 55.30 -17.08
CA LEU A 11 -70.21 56.02 -17.65
C LEU A 11 -69.94 57.54 -17.63
N LEU A 12 -69.89 58.12 -18.79
CA LEU A 12 -69.65 59.56 -19.01
C LEU A 12 -70.94 60.33 -18.70
N THR A 13 -71.03 61.05 -17.58
CA THR A 13 -72.09 61.99 -17.33
C THR A 13 -71.79 63.31 -18.09
N VAL A 14 -72.58 63.52 -19.14
CA VAL A 14 -72.61 64.80 -19.85
C VAL A 14 -73.49 65.79 -19.11
N VAL A 15 -72.90 66.85 -18.56
CA VAL A 15 -73.71 68.01 -18.05
C VAL A 15 -73.90 68.99 -19.22
N LEU A 16 -75.14 69.03 -19.77
CA LEU A 16 -75.57 70.03 -20.74
C LEU A 16 -76.01 71.31 -20.01
N ALA A 17 -75.20 72.35 -20.06
CA ALA A 17 -75.59 73.70 -19.72
C ALA A 17 -75.95 74.48 -21.02
N PHE A 18 -77.26 74.71 -21.25
CA PHE A 18 -77.71 75.61 -22.31
C PHE A 18 -77.56 77.05 -21.87
N ALA A 19 -76.67 77.79 -22.52
CA ALA A 19 -76.68 79.26 -22.54
C ALA A 19 -76.60 79.74 -24.01
N SER A 20 -77.66 80.35 -24.51
CA SER A 20 -77.80 80.98 -25.83
C SER A 20 -76.85 82.16 -25.99
N CYS A 21 -75.79 81.95 -26.73
CA CYS A 21 -74.98 82.95 -27.40
C CYS A 21 -74.18 82.28 -28.50
N LYS A 22 -73.92 82.88 -29.63
CA LYS A 22 -73.09 82.35 -30.77
C LYS A 22 -71.77 81.73 -30.21
N ASN A 23 -71.89 80.68 -29.49
CA ASN A 23 -70.67 80.00 -29.01
C ASN A 23 -70.26 78.94 -30.02
N LYS A 24 -69.05 79.10 -30.56
CA LYS A 24 -68.36 78.07 -31.33
C LYS A 24 -68.24 76.86 -30.45
N THR A 25 -68.72 75.70 -30.90
CA THR A 25 -68.57 74.42 -30.17
C THR A 25 -67.12 74.19 -29.86
N LYS A 26 -66.77 73.96 -28.57
CA LYS A 26 -65.45 73.68 -28.14
C LYS A 26 -65.36 72.18 -27.70
N TYR A 27 -64.31 71.54 -28.15
CA TYR A 27 -64.01 70.17 -27.75
C TYR A 27 -62.68 70.11 -26.91
N THR A 28 -62.59 69.12 -26.05
CA THR A 28 -61.41 68.91 -25.16
C THR A 28 -60.61 67.76 -25.63
N VAL A 29 -59.29 67.97 -25.78
CA VAL A 29 -58.32 66.90 -25.94
C VAL A 29 -57.78 66.59 -24.58
N SER A 30 -57.96 65.35 -24.12
CA SER A 30 -57.47 64.86 -22.85
C SER A 30 -56.44 63.77 -23.07
N VAL A 31 -55.43 63.75 -22.24
CA VAL A 31 -54.37 62.72 -22.26
C VAL A 31 -54.31 62.01 -20.95
N LYS A 32 -54.36 60.66 -21.00
CA LYS A 32 -54.27 59.77 -19.79
C LYS A 32 -53.10 58.78 -20.00
N LEU A 33 -52.45 58.44 -18.90
CA LEU A 33 -51.52 57.30 -18.88
C LEU A 33 -52.26 55.96 -18.89
N ALA A 34 -51.72 54.96 -19.56
CA ALA A 34 -52.38 53.65 -19.77
C ALA A 34 -52.73 52.85 -18.50
N GLU A 35 -52.08 53.10 -17.39
CA GLU A 35 -52.23 52.31 -16.13
C GLU A 35 -52.88 53.09 -15.00
N GLY A 36 -53.52 54.24 -15.26
CA GLY A 36 -54.18 54.99 -14.24
C GLY A 36 -55.23 55.96 -14.81
N GLU A 37 -56.26 56.24 -14.06
CA GLU A 37 -57.23 57.24 -14.42
C GLU A 37 -56.72 58.66 -14.37
N GLN A 38 -55.39 58.82 -14.14
CA GLN A 38 -54.77 60.13 -14.01
C GLN A 38 -54.65 60.84 -15.34
N LEU A 39 -55.31 61.93 -15.46
CA LEU A 39 -55.18 62.87 -16.58
C LEU A 39 -53.79 63.57 -16.44
N ILE A 40 -52.99 63.48 -17.43
CA ILE A 40 -51.64 64.07 -17.43
C ILE A 40 -51.55 65.34 -18.26
N GLY A 41 -52.49 65.64 -19.10
CA GLY A 41 -52.61 66.84 -19.87
C GLY A 41 -54.02 67.02 -20.50
N SER A 42 -54.41 68.25 -20.74
CA SER A 42 -55.68 68.55 -21.49
C SER A 42 -55.61 69.94 -22.12
N ILE A 43 -56.23 70.08 -23.27
CA ILE A 43 -56.45 71.38 -23.94
C ILE A 43 -57.82 71.42 -24.51
N THR A 44 -58.51 72.60 -24.42
CA THR A 44 -59.79 72.83 -25.01
C THR A 44 -59.67 73.73 -26.21
N THR A 45 -60.22 73.31 -27.35
CA THR A 45 -60.09 74.02 -28.65
C THR A 45 -61.46 74.10 -29.36
N GLU A 46 -61.55 74.92 -30.39
CA GLU A 46 -62.72 75.07 -31.28
C GLU A 46 -62.78 73.94 -32.32
N VAL A 47 -63.98 73.56 -32.74
CA VAL A 47 -64.21 72.54 -33.78
C VAL A 47 -63.39 72.89 -35.06
N GLY A 48 -62.76 71.88 -35.64
CA GLY A 48 -61.91 72.00 -36.86
C GLY A 48 -60.54 72.65 -36.68
N LYS A 49 -60.18 73.00 -35.47
CA LYS A 49 -58.80 73.42 -35.14
C LYS A 49 -57.82 72.28 -35.13
N LYS A 50 -56.63 72.58 -35.55
CA LYS A 50 -55.48 71.67 -35.46
C LYS A 50 -54.83 71.85 -34.09
N VAL A 51 -54.57 70.78 -33.43
CA VAL A 51 -53.86 70.75 -32.17
C VAL A 51 -52.64 69.87 -32.30
N LEU A 52 -51.42 70.39 -31.92
CA LEU A 52 -50.23 69.62 -31.79
C LEU A 52 -50.27 68.92 -30.48
N ILE A 53 -50.01 67.62 -30.43
CA ILE A 53 -50.03 66.82 -29.17
C ILE A 53 -48.98 67.34 -28.17
N GLY A 54 -47.83 67.82 -28.68
CA GLY A 54 -46.79 68.43 -27.86
C GLY A 54 -47.23 69.71 -27.09
N ASP A 55 -48.34 70.40 -27.58
CA ASP A 55 -48.95 71.50 -26.83
C ASP A 55 -49.83 71.06 -25.69
N VAL A 56 -50.25 69.77 -25.69
CA VAL A 56 -51.14 69.18 -24.65
C VAL A 56 -50.26 68.56 -23.56
N ILE A 57 -49.18 67.91 -23.93
CA ILE A 57 -48.28 67.20 -23.01
C ILE A 57 -46.86 67.16 -23.54
N ASN A 58 -45.89 67.31 -22.64
CA ASN A 58 -44.50 67.07 -22.93
C ASN A 58 -44.25 65.57 -23.07
N GLU A 59 -43.96 65.05 -24.28
CA GLU A 59 -43.75 63.64 -24.56
C GLU A 59 -42.57 63.04 -23.75
N THR A 60 -41.60 63.86 -23.36
CA THR A 60 -40.46 63.39 -22.52
C THR A 60 -40.86 63.01 -21.10
N SER A 61 -42.02 63.44 -20.63
CA SER A 61 -42.60 63.06 -19.32
C SER A 61 -43.34 61.71 -19.33
N VAL A 62 -43.58 61.13 -20.53
CA VAL A 62 -44.31 59.89 -20.70
C VAL A 62 -43.31 58.73 -20.69
N GLN A 63 -43.10 58.17 -19.57
CA GLN A 63 -42.15 57.04 -19.36
C GLN A 63 -42.88 55.85 -18.72
N LYS A 64 -42.49 54.68 -19.18
CA LYS A 64 -42.90 53.39 -18.59
C LYS A 64 -41.67 52.51 -18.50
N GLU A 65 -41.41 52.03 -17.33
CA GLU A 65 -40.24 51.16 -17.09
C GLU A 65 -40.22 49.97 -18.07
N GLY A 66 -39.06 49.72 -18.67
CA GLY A 66 -38.85 48.63 -19.60
C GLY A 66 -39.58 48.75 -20.94
N HIS A 67 -40.11 49.95 -21.28
CA HIS A 67 -40.81 50.19 -22.51
C HIS A 67 -40.30 51.43 -23.22
N ILE A 68 -40.45 51.43 -24.56
CA ILE A 68 -40.20 52.57 -25.40
C ILE A 68 -41.52 53.21 -25.80
N PHE A 69 -41.68 54.48 -25.51
CA PHE A 69 -42.82 55.24 -25.99
C PHE A 69 -42.80 55.38 -27.52
N LYS A 70 -43.84 54.92 -28.20
CA LYS A 70 -43.97 54.92 -29.66
C LYS A 70 -44.82 56.09 -30.20
N GLY A 71 -45.67 56.63 -29.35
CA GLY A 71 -46.58 57.68 -29.71
C GLY A 71 -47.94 57.54 -29.04
N TRP A 72 -48.91 58.28 -29.55
CA TRP A 72 -50.24 58.32 -29.01
C TRP A 72 -51.24 57.53 -29.86
N SER A 73 -52.32 57.10 -29.26
CA SER A 73 -53.42 56.35 -29.88
C SER A 73 -54.72 56.84 -29.34
N ILE A 74 -55.82 56.76 -30.15
CA ILE A 74 -57.22 57.00 -29.75
C ILE A 74 -57.87 55.66 -29.48
N ASP A 75 -57.57 54.65 -30.24
CA ASP A 75 -58.17 53.31 -30.18
C ASP A 75 -57.39 52.28 -29.31
N GLY A 76 -56.24 52.70 -28.82
CA GLY A 76 -55.28 51.83 -28.04
C GLY A 76 -54.42 50.90 -28.90
N SER A 77 -54.49 51.00 -30.22
CA SER A 77 -53.74 50.13 -31.14
C SER A 77 -52.98 50.84 -32.25
N SER A 78 -53.60 51.89 -32.83
CA SER A 78 -53.04 52.61 -33.96
C SER A 78 -52.46 53.95 -33.55
N LEU A 79 -51.24 54.28 -34.08
CA LEU A 79 -50.62 55.57 -33.83
C LEU A 79 -51.35 56.67 -34.53
N VAL A 80 -51.57 57.79 -33.84
CA VAL A 80 -52.11 59.03 -34.43
C VAL A 80 -51.00 59.99 -34.82
N ASP A 81 -51.29 60.85 -35.77
CA ASP A 81 -50.38 61.94 -36.19
C ASP A 81 -50.12 62.89 -35.02
N LYS A 82 -48.94 63.48 -35.01
CA LYS A 82 -48.57 64.51 -34.02
C LYS A 82 -49.47 65.73 -34.04
N GLN A 83 -50.20 65.95 -35.14
CA GLN A 83 -51.19 67.03 -35.29
C GLN A 83 -52.52 66.44 -35.58
N LEU A 84 -53.50 66.70 -34.71
CA LEU A 84 -54.89 66.26 -34.88
C LEU A 84 -55.89 67.37 -35.19
N VAL A 85 -56.83 67.14 -36.11
CA VAL A 85 -57.94 68.00 -36.33
C VAL A 85 -59.06 67.61 -35.38
N ILE A 86 -59.49 68.54 -34.51
CA ILE A 86 -60.45 68.22 -33.40
C ILE A 86 -61.85 68.46 -33.88
N THR A 87 -62.66 67.43 -33.99
CA THR A 87 -64.09 67.42 -34.36
C THR A 87 -65.02 66.95 -33.22
N GLU A 88 -64.43 66.38 -32.20
CA GLU A 88 -65.11 65.83 -31.01
C GLU A 88 -64.08 65.78 -29.86
N ASP A 89 -64.59 65.42 -28.64
CA ASP A 89 -63.68 65.18 -27.51
C ASP A 89 -62.87 63.94 -27.77
N ILE A 90 -61.55 64.04 -27.59
CA ILE A 90 -60.59 62.98 -27.87
C ILE A 90 -59.81 62.62 -26.61
N LEU A 91 -59.70 61.30 -26.31
CA LEU A 91 -58.86 60.75 -25.30
C LEU A 91 -57.63 60.11 -25.97
N LEU A 92 -56.41 60.59 -25.63
CA LEU A 92 -55.15 60.04 -26.13
C LEU A 92 -54.60 59.08 -25.11
N ILE A 93 -54.24 57.89 -25.60
CA ILE A 93 -53.63 56.80 -24.81
C ILE A 93 -52.20 56.58 -25.33
N PRO A 94 -51.19 56.55 -24.45
CA PRO A 94 -49.83 56.30 -24.89
C PRO A 94 -49.67 54.83 -25.31
N LEU A 95 -49.02 54.62 -26.48
CA LEU A 95 -48.60 53.32 -26.94
C LEU A 95 -47.12 53.08 -26.58
N PHE A 96 -46.90 51.96 -25.95
CA PHE A 96 -45.57 51.52 -25.58
C PHE A 96 -45.22 50.21 -26.26
N GLU A 97 -43.97 50.08 -26.68
CA GLU A 97 -43.37 48.81 -27.08
C GLU A 97 -42.45 48.31 -25.97
N VAL A 98 -42.52 47.01 -25.69
CA VAL A 98 -41.66 46.36 -24.68
C VAL A 98 -40.22 46.39 -25.19
N ASN A 99 -39.34 46.96 -24.41
CA ASN A 99 -37.91 46.97 -24.73
C ASN A 99 -37.30 45.61 -24.49
N SER A 100 -36.19 45.31 -25.16
CA SER A 100 -35.38 44.12 -24.95
C SER A 100 -34.03 44.52 -24.37
N TYR A 101 -33.60 43.70 -23.40
CA TYR A 101 -32.36 43.86 -22.70
C TYR A 101 -31.52 42.63 -22.86
N LYS A 102 -30.20 42.79 -22.80
CA LYS A 102 -29.22 41.73 -22.96
C LYS A 102 -29.01 41.01 -21.63
N ILE A 103 -28.98 39.67 -21.66
CA ILE A 103 -28.42 38.84 -20.59
C ILE A 103 -27.21 38.11 -21.15
N LYS A 104 -26.06 38.31 -20.51
CA LYS A 104 -24.77 37.72 -20.88
C LYS A 104 -24.26 36.86 -19.77
N TYR A 105 -23.86 35.63 -20.11
CA TYR A 105 -23.25 34.66 -19.21
C TYR A 105 -21.79 34.50 -19.59
N THR A 106 -20.88 34.75 -18.66
CA THR A 106 -19.43 34.65 -18.85
C THR A 106 -18.89 33.60 -17.86
N ILE A 107 -18.10 32.64 -18.33
CA ILE A 107 -17.48 31.62 -17.49
C ILE A 107 -15.97 31.65 -17.70
N ASP A 108 -15.20 31.73 -16.62
CA ASP A 108 -13.72 31.82 -16.64
C ASP A 108 -13.20 32.90 -17.58
N GLY A 109 -13.97 34.00 -17.78
CA GLY A 109 -13.65 35.14 -18.66
C GLY A 109 -14.12 35.01 -20.11
N GLU A 110 -14.67 33.87 -20.50
CA GLU A 110 -15.19 33.61 -21.83
C GLU A 110 -16.71 33.72 -21.89
N VAL A 111 -17.26 34.28 -22.99
CA VAL A 111 -18.72 34.35 -23.16
C VAL A 111 -19.28 32.96 -23.39
N PHE A 112 -20.04 32.48 -22.44
CA PHE A 112 -20.73 31.20 -22.52
C PHE A 112 -22.04 31.27 -23.32
N SER A 113 -22.84 32.32 -23.04
CA SER A 113 -24.12 32.55 -23.72
C SER A 113 -24.50 34.03 -23.66
N GLU A 114 -25.18 34.53 -24.70
CA GLU A 114 -25.72 35.87 -24.75
C GLU A 114 -27.10 35.79 -25.43
N GLU A 115 -28.10 36.49 -24.92
CA GLU A 115 -29.44 36.55 -25.50
C GLU A 115 -30.12 37.90 -25.21
N LEU A 116 -31.06 38.27 -26.06
CA LEU A 116 -31.91 39.45 -25.91
C LEU A 116 -33.29 38.99 -25.45
N LEU A 117 -33.73 39.46 -24.27
CA LEU A 117 -35.00 39.13 -23.68
C LEU A 117 -35.84 40.38 -23.50
N LYS A 118 -37.16 40.28 -23.76
CA LYS A 118 -38.09 41.37 -23.49
C LYS A 118 -38.20 41.62 -21.99
N TYR A 119 -38.31 42.86 -21.59
CA TYR A 119 -38.62 43.26 -20.21
C TYR A 119 -39.78 42.45 -19.66
N GLY A 120 -39.61 41.96 -18.42
CA GLY A 120 -40.61 41.16 -17.73
C GLY A 120 -40.76 39.72 -18.21
N SER A 121 -40.09 39.31 -19.29
CA SER A 121 -40.10 37.90 -19.70
C SER A 121 -39.33 37.03 -18.69
N LYS A 122 -39.82 35.80 -18.52
CA LYS A 122 -39.13 34.81 -17.67
C LYS A 122 -37.74 34.51 -18.18
N ILE A 123 -36.75 34.47 -17.28
CA ILE A 123 -35.39 34.03 -17.58
C ILE A 123 -35.29 32.53 -17.28
N GLU A 124 -34.85 31.75 -18.27
CA GLU A 124 -34.60 30.32 -18.08
C GLU A 124 -33.14 30.11 -17.61
N VAL A 125 -32.96 29.29 -16.56
CA VAL A 125 -31.63 28.95 -16.05
C VAL A 125 -30.87 28.17 -17.09
N LYS A 126 -29.70 28.65 -17.50
CA LYS A 126 -28.80 27.93 -18.41
C LYS A 126 -28.06 26.80 -17.69
N GLN A 127 -28.07 25.62 -18.29
CA GLN A 127 -27.23 24.53 -17.82
C GLN A 127 -25.79 24.84 -18.20
N VAL A 128 -24.90 24.78 -17.20
CA VAL A 128 -23.48 24.98 -17.38
C VAL A 128 -22.85 23.67 -17.83
N PRO A 129 -21.95 23.63 -18.84
CA PRO A 129 -21.31 22.41 -19.29
C PRO A 129 -20.47 21.79 -18.17
N GLU A 130 -20.41 20.45 -18.13
CA GLU A 130 -19.48 19.74 -17.26
C GLU A 130 -18.05 20.00 -17.73
N LYS A 131 -17.14 20.19 -16.77
CA LYS A 131 -15.71 20.36 -17.02
C LYS A 131 -14.96 19.37 -16.16
N THR A 132 -14.34 18.36 -16.81
CA THR A 132 -13.59 17.28 -16.16
C THR A 132 -12.60 17.83 -15.14
N GLY A 133 -12.64 17.33 -13.93
CA GLY A 133 -11.74 17.76 -12.85
C GLY A 133 -12.06 19.10 -12.21
N TYR A 134 -13.19 19.73 -12.58
CA TYR A 134 -13.62 21.01 -12.04
C TYR A 134 -15.07 20.97 -11.54
N THR A 135 -15.36 21.82 -10.58
CA THR A 135 -16.73 22.05 -10.08
C THR A 135 -17.11 23.50 -10.33
N PHE A 136 -18.30 23.72 -10.96
CA PHE A 136 -18.84 25.07 -11.13
C PHE A 136 -19.25 25.66 -9.78
N LYS A 137 -18.72 26.83 -9.44
CA LYS A 137 -18.93 27.48 -8.13
C LYS A 137 -20.22 28.29 -8.07
N GLY A 138 -20.92 28.42 -9.18
CA GLY A 138 -22.08 29.27 -9.31
C GLY A 138 -21.79 30.60 -10.00
N TRP A 139 -22.84 31.40 -10.15
CA TRP A 139 -22.76 32.75 -10.67
C TRP A 139 -22.41 33.73 -9.55
N ASP A 140 -21.78 34.87 -9.93
CA ASP A 140 -21.35 35.93 -9.00
C ASP A 140 -22.54 36.64 -8.30
N LYS A 141 -23.74 36.53 -8.86
CA LYS A 141 -24.97 37.11 -8.32
C LYS A 141 -26.18 36.23 -8.63
N GLU A 142 -27.29 36.47 -7.92
CA GLU A 142 -28.52 35.74 -8.15
C GLU A 142 -29.12 36.09 -9.50
N LEU A 143 -29.64 35.11 -10.22
CA LEU A 143 -30.35 35.27 -11.47
C LEU A 143 -31.80 35.75 -11.14
N PRO A 144 -32.25 36.92 -11.64
CA PRO A 144 -33.61 37.36 -11.41
C PRO A 144 -34.60 36.46 -12.15
N ASN A 145 -35.81 36.31 -11.62
CA ASN A 145 -36.84 35.47 -12.23
C ASN A 145 -37.36 36.02 -13.57
N THR A 146 -37.29 37.34 -13.75
CA THR A 146 -37.74 38.02 -14.97
C THR A 146 -36.77 39.09 -15.35
N MET A 147 -36.66 39.38 -16.65
CA MET A 147 -35.75 40.37 -17.24
C MET A 147 -36.05 41.79 -16.75
N PRO A 148 -35.09 42.42 -16.04
CA PRO A 148 -35.25 43.79 -15.57
C PRO A 148 -35.10 44.80 -16.71
N ALA A 149 -35.31 46.10 -16.41
CA ALA A 149 -35.17 47.20 -17.39
C ALA A 149 -33.67 47.62 -17.60
N ASN A 150 -32.75 46.69 -17.53
CA ASN A 150 -31.31 46.90 -17.79
C ASN A 150 -30.66 45.59 -18.21
N ASP A 151 -29.53 45.71 -18.85
CA ASP A 151 -28.68 44.58 -19.22
C ASP A 151 -28.13 43.88 -17.95
N ILE A 152 -27.99 42.54 -18.01
CA ILE A 152 -27.43 41.70 -16.96
C ILE A 152 -26.17 41.01 -17.50
N GLU A 153 -25.12 41.01 -16.73
CA GLU A 153 -23.98 40.14 -16.91
C GLU A 153 -23.82 39.28 -15.67
N LEU A 154 -23.73 37.93 -15.87
CA LEU A 154 -23.49 36.92 -14.85
C LEU A 154 -22.12 36.33 -15.11
N ILE A 155 -21.28 36.29 -14.06
CA ILE A 155 -19.93 35.76 -14.11
C ILE A 155 -19.86 34.49 -13.27
N GLY A 156 -19.55 33.38 -13.94
CA GLY A 156 -19.36 32.09 -13.30
C GLY A 156 -17.90 31.68 -13.36
N THR A 157 -17.50 30.84 -12.41
CA THR A 157 -16.14 30.29 -12.35
C THR A 157 -16.18 28.81 -12.04
N TYR A 158 -15.20 28.09 -12.58
CA TYR A 158 -14.89 26.73 -12.19
C TYR A 158 -13.74 26.72 -11.18
N GLU A 159 -13.83 25.82 -10.20
CA GLU A 159 -12.74 25.51 -9.27
C GLU A 159 -12.20 24.11 -9.54
N LYS A 160 -10.87 23.94 -9.55
CA LYS A 160 -10.25 22.63 -9.64
C LYS A 160 -10.64 21.76 -8.44
N ASN A 161 -11.05 20.54 -8.71
CA ASN A 161 -11.33 19.54 -7.67
C ASN A 161 -10.02 19.03 -7.07
N LYS A 162 -10.11 18.58 -5.81
CA LYS A 162 -9.02 17.91 -5.11
C LYS A 162 -9.23 16.43 -5.13
N TYR A 163 -8.14 15.71 -5.40
CA TYR A 163 -8.09 14.24 -5.35
C TYR A 163 -6.89 13.79 -4.55
N THR A 164 -6.92 12.54 -4.10
CA THR A 164 -5.87 11.96 -3.26
C THR A 164 -5.16 10.85 -4.00
N ILE A 165 -3.86 10.73 -3.77
CA ILE A 165 -3.10 9.50 -4.02
C ILE A 165 -2.74 8.89 -2.66
N THR A 166 -3.05 7.61 -2.48
CA THR A 166 -2.76 6.85 -1.28
C THR A 166 -1.79 5.73 -1.61
N TYR A 167 -0.62 5.75 -0.99
CA TYR A 167 0.40 4.71 -1.08
C TYR A 167 0.20 3.74 0.09
N ILE A 168 -0.04 2.47 -0.24
CA ILE A 168 -0.35 1.41 0.72
C ILE A 168 0.83 0.46 0.78
N ILE A 169 1.43 0.34 1.97
CA ILE A 169 2.56 -0.53 2.25
C ILE A 169 2.11 -1.48 3.38
N GLU A 170 2.08 -2.77 3.10
CA GLU A 170 1.65 -3.76 4.09
C GLU A 170 2.45 -3.63 5.40
N GLY A 171 1.74 -3.56 6.52
CA GLY A 171 2.34 -3.43 7.85
C GLY A 171 2.83 -2.03 8.22
N GLN A 172 2.60 -1.02 7.39
CA GLN A 172 2.91 0.39 7.67
C GLN A 172 1.66 1.27 7.57
N GLU A 173 1.74 2.49 8.10
CA GLU A 173 0.70 3.49 7.90
C GLU A 173 0.66 3.96 6.45
N ASN A 174 -0.55 4.15 5.92
CA ASN A 174 -0.76 4.64 4.57
C ASN A 174 -0.24 6.08 4.41
N ILE A 175 0.43 6.36 3.30
CA ILE A 175 0.88 7.69 2.95
C ILE A 175 -0.13 8.29 1.97
N THR A 176 -0.88 9.30 2.39
CA THR A 176 -1.86 9.98 1.53
C THR A 176 -1.39 11.39 1.21
N ARG A 177 -1.44 11.77 -0.06
CA ARG A 177 -1.17 13.13 -0.53
C ARG A 177 -2.36 13.65 -1.33
N THR A 178 -2.62 14.95 -1.23
CA THR A 178 -3.74 15.61 -1.90
C THR A 178 -3.20 16.59 -2.93
N TYR A 179 -3.76 16.54 -4.13
CA TYR A 179 -3.42 17.40 -5.26
C TYR A 179 -4.69 17.96 -5.89
N TYR A 180 -4.59 19.11 -6.56
CA TYR A 180 -5.64 19.53 -7.45
C TYR A 180 -5.56 18.76 -8.78
N TYR A 181 -6.69 18.65 -9.47
CA TYR A 181 -6.74 18.08 -10.80
C TYR A 181 -5.67 18.68 -11.73
N GLY A 182 -4.91 17.83 -12.41
CA GLY A 182 -3.85 18.22 -13.32
C GLY A 182 -2.56 18.73 -12.67
N ASP A 183 -2.46 18.76 -11.34
CA ASP A 183 -1.20 19.08 -10.67
C ASP A 183 -0.19 17.94 -10.82
N THR A 184 1.09 18.26 -10.92
CA THR A 184 2.16 17.26 -10.97
C THR A 184 2.21 16.46 -9.69
N ILE A 185 2.21 15.13 -9.80
CA ILE A 185 2.38 14.21 -8.66
C ILE A 185 3.87 14.07 -8.36
N GLU A 186 4.26 14.46 -7.16
CA GLU A 186 5.62 14.25 -6.68
C GLU A 186 5.86 12.76 -6.35
N THR A 187 6.94 12.20 -6.84
CA THR A 187 7.36 10.85 -6.51
C THR A 187 7.72 10.73 -5.02
N ILE A 188 7.43 9.59 -4.41
CA ILE A 188 7.92 9.25 -3.07
C ILE A 188 9.13 8.33 -3.17
N GLU A 189 9.95 8.29 -2.13
CA GLU A 189 11.02 7.30 -2.04
C GLU A 189 10.45 5.88 -2.01
N ASN A 190 11.16 4.94 -2.61
CA ASN A 190 10.80 3.53 -2.57
C ASN A 190 10.77 3.03 -1.13
N PRO A 191 9.70 2.36 -0.70
CA PRO A 191 9.59 1.87 0.66
C PRO A 191 10.65 0.79 0.95
N LYS A 192 11.15 0.79 2.18
CA LYS A 192 12.14 -0.17 2.66
C LYS A 192 11.54 -1.02 3.76
N LEU A 193 11.45 -2.32 3.52
CA LEU A 193 11.06 -3.31 4.51
C LEU A 193 12.21 -4.29 4.73
N GLU A 194 12.39 -4.68 5.98
CA GLU A 194 13.43 -5.64 6.36
C GLU A 194 13.21 -6.97 5.64
N GLY A 195 14.27 -7.53 5.09
CA GLY A 195 14.23 -8.81 4.37
C GLY A 195 13.52 -8.79 3.00
N LEU A 196 13.05 -7.63 2.54
CA LEU A 196 12.31 -7.48 1.29
C LEU A 196 13.00 -6.49 0.34
N ASN A 197 12.83 -6.69 -0.97
CA ASN A 197 13.18 -5.76 -2.03
C ASN A 197 11.90 -5.16 -2.60
N PHE A 198 11.78 -3.84 -2.60
CA PHE A 198 10.71 -3.17 -3.33
C PHE A 198 10.88 -3.44 -4.84
N VAL A 199 9.78 -3.89 -5.49
CA VAL A 199 9.76 -4.19 -6.92
C VAL A 199 9.13 -3.02 -7.68
N LYS A 200 7.89 -2.70 -7.34
CA LYS A 200 7.11 -1.64 -8.02
C LYS A 200 5.87 -1.28 -7.20
N TRP A 201 5.18 -0.26 -7.62
CA TRP A 201 3.79 -0.01 -7.24
C TRP A 201 2.85 -0.85 -8.11
N SER A 202 1.69 -1.25 -7.58
CA SER A 202 0.69 -2.10 -8.28
C SER A 202 0.21 -1.51 -9.60
N GLU A 203 0.24 -0.18 -9.70
CA GLU A 203 -0.15 0.55 -10.89
C GLU A 203 0.88 1.63 -11.22
N ILE A 204 0.88 2.08 -12.47
CA ILE A 204 1.72 3.20 -12.91
C ILE A 204 1.14 4.49 -12.33
N ILE A 205 1.93 5.21 -11.56
CA ILE A 205 1.56 6.52 -11.04
C ILE A 205 1.63 7.51 -12.20
N PRO A 206 0.52 8.21 -12.52
CA PRO A 206 0.53 9.20 -13.59
C PRO A 206 1.37 10.43 -13.21
N ASP A 207 1.89 11.13 -14.19
CA ASP A 207 2.69 12.37 -13.98
C ASP A 207 1.84 13.50 -13.36
N THR A 208 0.53 13.52 -13.63
CA THR A 208 -0.39 14.53 -13.13
C THR A 208 -1.65 13.91 -12.54
N MET A 209 -2.23 14.58 -11.55
CA MET A 209 -3.40 14.11 -10.82
C MET A 209 -4.63 14.01 -11.71
N PRO A 210 -5.22 12.82 -11.90
CA PRO A 210 -6.43 12.62 -12.68
C PRO A 210 -7.69 13.14 -11.93
N ASP A 211 -8.85 12.98 -12.53
CA ASP A 211 -10.14 13.38 -12.00
C ASP A 211 -10.78 12.42 -10.99
N HIS A 212 -9.94 11.55 -10.39
CA HIS A 212 -10.33 10.56 -9.37
C HIS A 212 -9.19 10.30 -8.39
N ASN A 213 -9.53 9.68 -7.25
CA ASN A 213 -8.54 9.23 -6.28
C ASN A 213 -7.78 8.01 -6.79
N ILE A 214 -6.51 7.89 -6.40
CA ILE A 214 -5.61 6.79 -6.75
C ILE A 214 -5.22 6.05 -5.47
N GLU A 215 -5.21 4.73 -5.52
CA GLU A 215 -4.60 3.88 -4.51
C GLU A 215 -3.57 2.97 -5.18
N VAL A 216 -2.35 2.96 -4.65
CA VAL A 216 -1.27 2.11 -5.16
C VAL A 216 -0.67 1.29 -4.02
N TYR A 217 -0.44 0.01 -4.30
CA TYR A 217 0.09 -0.96 -3.35
C TYR A 217 1.56 -1.24 -3.67
N ALA A 218 2.39 -1.25 -2.64
CA ALA A 218 3.80 -1.63 -2.81
C ALA A 218 3.92 -3.15 -2.98
N GLU A 219 4.59 -3.58 -4.03
CA GLU A 219 4.92 -4.98 -4.28
C GLU A 219 6.38 -5.24 -3.91
N PHE A 220 6.63 -6.34 -3.21
CA PHE A 220 7.95 -6.73 -2.72
C PHE A 220 8.27 -8.18 -3.06
N ASP A 221 9.55 -8.44 -3.33
CA ASP A 221 10.15 -9.76 -3.39
C ASP A 221 10.97 -10.04 -2.13
N LYS A 222 10.98 -11.29 -1.68
CA LYS A 222 11.81 -11.74 -0.57
C LYS A 222 13.29 -11.73 -0.98
N LYS A 223 14.15 -11.19 -0.10
CA LYS A 223 15.61 -11.36 -0.21
C LYS A 223 16.01 -12.76 0.19
N SER A 224 17.09 -13.25 -0.40
CA SER A 224 17.73 -14.50 0.02
C SER A 224 18.88 -14.22 0.98
N PHE A 225 18.98 -15.09 2.00
CA PHE A 225 20.05 -15.08 2.99
C PHE A 225 20.60 -16.49 3.16
N ASN A 226 21.84 -16.60 3.65
CA ASN A 226 22.57 -17.85 3.73
C ASN A 226 22.72 -18.35 5.17
N ILE A 227 22.70 -19.67 5.32
CA ILE A 227 23.19 -20.33 6.52
C ILE A 227 24.49 -21.02 6.12
N ASN A 228 25.60 -20.58 6.71
CA ASN A 228 26.91 -21.16 6.50
C ASN A 228 27.25 -22.11 7.66
N TYR A 229 27.42 -23.37 7.37
CA TYR A 229 27.77 -24.41 8.32
C TYR A 229 29.28 -24.66 8.29
N TYR A 230 29.94 -24.46 9.43
CA TYR A 230 31.38 -24.70 9.58
C TYR A 230 31.60 -25.91 10.48
N ILE A 231 32.52 -26.80 10.07
CA ILE A 231 32.98 -27.92 10.86
C ILE A 231 34.49 -27.79 11.08
N ASP A 232 34.92 -27.83 12.34
CA ASP A 232 36.30 -27.66 12.72
C ASP A 232 36.95 -26.40 12.11
N GLY A 233 36.11 -25.32 11.95
CA GLY A 233 36.55 -24.04 11.36
C GLY A 233 36.56 -23.97 9.84
N VAL A 234 36.18 -25.03 9.15
CA VAL A 234 36.14 -25.10 7.68
C VAL A 234 34.67 -25.07 7.22
N LEU A 235 34.39 -24.26 6.19
CA LEU A 235 33.04 -24.22 5.59
C LEU A 235 32.70 -25.62 5.05
N TYR A 236 31.66 -26.20 5.59
CA TYR A 236 31.15 -27.51 5.22
C TYR A 236 30.04 -27.45 4.20
N LYS A 237 29.07 -26.50 4.41
CA LYS A 237 27.88 -26.34 3.57
C LYS A 237 27.34 -24.92 3.69
N THR A 238 26.73 -24.41 2.63
CA THR A 238 25.91 -23.22 2.62
C THR A 238 24.52 -23.57 2.09
N ASP A 239 23.47 -23.26 2.82
CA ASP A 239 22.08 -23.35 2.39
C ASP A 239 21.51 -21.94 2.26
N SER A 240 20.79 -21.68 1.16
CA SER A 240 20.17 -20.38 0.89
C SER A 240 18.66 -20.48 1.08
N TYR A 241 18.09 -19.56 1.85
CA TYR A 241 16.66 -19.45 2.14
C TYR A 241 16.18 -18.05 1.82
N GLN A 242 14.93 -17.92 1.40
CA GLN A 242 14.30 -16.61 1.34
C GLN A 242 13.90 -16.13 2.74
N TYR A 243 13.85 -14.83 2.90
CA TYR A 243 13.40 -14.22 4.15
C TYR A 243 12.08 -14.84 4.65
N ASN A 244 12.04 -15.16 5.92
CA ASN A 244 10.91 -15.79 6.62
C ASN A 244 10.50 -17.19 6.14
N ASP A 245 11.33 -17.86 5.31
CA ASP A 245 11.12 -19.28 4.97
C ASP A 245 11.50 -20.17 6.14
N ASN A 246 10.82 -21.31 6.28
CA ASN A 246 11.17 -22.30 7.28
C ASN A 246 12.59 -22.84 7.03
N ILE A 247 13.37 -22.94 8.11
CA ILE A 247 14.71 -23.52 8.08
C ILE A 247 14.60 -24.99 8.47
N ASP A 248 15.11 -25.87 7.60
CA ASP A 248 15.26 -27.28 7.91
C ASP A 248 16.54 -27.52 8.71
N ALA A 249 16.45 -28.37 9.73
CA ALA A 249 17.62 -28.77 10.50
C ALA A 249 18.58 -29.58 9.63
N LEU A 250 19.88 -29.19 9.61
CA LEU A 250 20.89 -29.98 8.93
C LEU A 250 21.24 -31.20 9.80
N GLU A 251 20.87 -32.39 9.32
CA GLU A 251 21.29 -33.65 9.90
C GLU A 251 22.73 -33.96 9.47
N MET A 252 23.57 -34.31 10.46
CA MET A 252 24.95 -34.65 10.20
C MET A 252 25.11 -36.16 9.97
N ALA A 253 25.84 -36.52 8.93
CA ALA A 253 26.15 -37.91 8.65
C ALA A 253 27.06 -38.53 9.75
N GLU A 254 26.83 -39.82 10.05
CA GLU A 254 27.72 -40.55 10.94
C GLU A 254 29.16 -40.57 10.39
N LYS A 255 30.13 -40.33 11.27
CA LYS A 255 31.54 -40.40 10.97
C LYS A 255 32.21 -41.40 11.91
N ALA A 256 32.70 -42.51 11.34
CA ALA A 256 33.32 -43.59 12.12
C ALA A 256 34.40 -43.07 13.09
N GLY A 257 34.27 -43.43 14.35
CA GLY A 257 35.20 -43.01 15.41
C GLY A 257 35.03 -41.60 15.95
N TYR A 258 34.01 -40.89 15.48
CA TYR A 258 33.69 -39.53 15.93
C TYR A 258 32.21 -39.38 16.32
N THR A 259 31.98 -38.49 17.24
CA THR A 259 30.64 -38.01 17.59
C THR A 259 30.53 -36.53 17.31
N PHE A 260 29.51 -36.11 16.52
CA PHE A 260 29.22 -34.70 16.30
C PHE A 260 28.79 -34.04 17.60
N SER A 261 29.43 -32.94 17.98
CA SER A 261 29.19 -32.25 19.26
C SER A 261 27.88 -31.41 19.25
N GLY A 262 27.22 -31.29 18.09
CA GLY A 262 26.13 -30.35 17.87
C GLY A 262 26.63 -29.00 17.34
N TRP A 263 25.69 -28.18 16.92
CA TRP A 263 25.96 -26.82 16.49
C TRP A 263 26.08 -25.88 17.71
N ASP A 264 26.92 -24.85 17.58
CA ASP A 264 27.20 -23.86 18.64
C ASP A 264 25.96 -23.05 19.06
N LYS A 265 24.98 -22.93 18.17
CA LYS A 265 23.73 -22.24 18.42
C LYS A 265 22.55 -22.96 17.78
N LYS A 266 21.36 -22.74 18.33
CA LYS A 266 20.11 -23.20 17.75
C LYS A 266 19.70 -22.27 16.61
N LEU A 267 19.36 -22.83 15.47
CA LEU A 267 18.81 -22.09 14.35
C LEU A 267 17.38 -21.58 14.68
N PRO A 268 17.02 -20.39 14.21
CA PRO A 268 15.64 -19.91 14.29
C PRO A 268 14.71 -20.79 13.43
N THR A 269 13.41 -20.72 13.68
CA THR A 269 12.43 -21.48 12.87
C THR A 269 12.34 -20.96 11.45
N ASN A 270 12.45 -19.63 11.29
CA ASN A 270 12.35 -18.97 9.99
C ASN A 270 13.61 -18.15 9.72
N MET A 271 13.95 -18.00 8.44
CA MET A 271 15.12 -17.26 8.01
C MET A 271 15.01 -15.75 8.31
N PRO A 272 15.91 -15.19 9.13
CA PRO A 272 15.94 -13.76 9.42
C PRO A 272 16.50 -12.97 8.23
N ALA A 273 16.48 -11.64 8.33
CA ALA A 273 16.97 -10.75 7.29
C ALA A 273 18.50 -10.55 7.33
N TYR A 274 19.24 -11.60 7.69
CA TYR A 274 20.72 -11.62 7.71
C TYR A 274 21.23 -13.04 7.58
N ASP A 275 22.50 -13.18 7.14
CA ASP A 275 23.18 -14.47 7.05
C ASP A 275 23.50 -15.03 8.44
N ILE A 276 23.44 -16.35 8.59
CA ILE A 276 23.74 -17.06 9.83
C ILE A 276 24.96 -17.94 9.63
N ASP A 277 25.97 -17.78 10.49
CA ASP A 277 27.08 -18.72 10.58
C ASP A 277 26.87 -19.62 11.80
N VAL A 278 26.97 -20.94 11.63
CA VAL A 278 26.91 -21.93 12.70
C VAL A 278 28.14 -22.81 12.66
N TYR A 279 28.64 -23.15 13.84
CA TYR A 279 29.89 -23.90 14.01
C TYR A 279 29.63 -25.18 14.78
N GLY A 280 30.17 -26.26 14.28
CA GLY A 280 30.14 -27.57 14.92
C GLY A 280 31.54 -28.23 14.88
N THR A 281 31.71 -29.21 15.74
CA THR A 281 32.95 -29.97 15.79
C THR A 281 32.66 -31.46 15.89
N TYR A 282 33.58 -32.29 15.41
CA TYR A 282 33.57 -33.73 15.65
C TYR A 282 34.59 -34.06 16.73
N ASN A 283 34.11 -34.68 17.81
CA ASN A 283 34.93 -35.18 18.88
C ASN A 283 35.33 -36.64 18.61
N LYS A 284 36.66 -36.97 18.79
CA LYS A 284 37.09 -38.37 18.76
C LYS A 284 36.45 -39.15 19.86
N ASN A 285 35.87 -40.32 19.54
CA ASN A 285 35.30 -41.22 20.50
C ASN A 285 36.40 -41.95 21.26
N THR A 286 36.14 -42.36 22.47
CA THR A 286 37.00 -43.19 23.31
C THR A 286 36.64 -44.65 23.12
N TYR A 287 37.67 -45.46 22.87
CA TYR A 287 37.57 -46.90 22.76
C TYR A 287 38.55 -47.54 23.72
N TYR A 288 38.35 -48.83 24.04
CA TYR A 288 39.07 -49.54 25.10
C TYR A 288 39.80 -50.72 24.51
N ILE A 289 41.03 -51.00 25.06
CA ILE A 289 41.73 -52.26 24.88
C ILE A 289 41.66 -52.98 26.21
N ASN A 290 40.99 -54.13 26.23
CA ASN A 290 40.88 -55.01 27.41
C ASN A 290 41.88 -56.13 27.28
N TYR A 291 42.86 -56.19 28.16
CA TYR A 291 43.89 -57.20 28.24
C TYR A 291 43.50 -58.24 29.22
N TYR A 292 43.39 -59.51 28.78
CA TYR A 292 43.06 -60.65 29.60
C TYR A 292 44.28 -61.59 29.72
N ILE A 293 44.61 -62.07 30.93
CA ILE A 293 45.62 -63.09 31.16
C ILE A 293 44.93 -64.27 31.82
N ASP A 294 45.14 -65.47 31.25
CA ASP A 294 44.48 -66.70 31.71
C ASP A 294 42.92 -66.53 31.83
N ASN A 295 42.31 -65.78 30.85
CA ASN A 295 40.88 -65.40 30.79
C ASN A 295 40.39 -64.46 31.89
N VAL A 296 41.31 -63.91 32.69
CA VAL A 296 40.96 -62.89 33.70
C VAL A 296 41.38 -61.53 33.22
N LEU A 297 40.46 -60.52 33.34
CA LEU A 297 40.80 -59.15 32.97
C LEU A 297 41.98 -58.66 33.79
N TYR A 298 43.08 -58.41 33.09
CA TYR A 298 44.35 -57.95 33.68
C TYR A 298 44.40 -56.41 33.70
N LYS A 299 43.98 -55.76 32.58
CA LYS A 299 44.01 -54.30 32.47
C LYS A 299 43.13 -53.81 31.31
N THR A 300 42.44 -52.66 31.51
CA THR A 300 41.77 -51.89 30.47
C THR A 300 42.52 -50.58 30.26
N ILE A 301 42.80 -50.22 29.02
CA ILE A 301 43.42 -48.95 28.65
C ILE A 301 42.50 -48.25 27.63
N SER A 302 42.18 -47.00 27.88
CA SER A 302 41.38 -46.16 26.96
C SER A 302 42.25 -45.39 26.00
N TYR A 303 41.80 -45.30 24.75
CA TYR A 303 42.41 -44.51 23.69
C TYR A 303 41.35 -43.74 22.97
N LEU A 304 41.66 -42.49 22.57
CA LEU A 304 40.84 -41.80 21.56
C LEU A 304 41.02 -42.48 20.21
N TYR A 305 39.98 -42.47 19.40
CA TYR A 305 40.01 -42.95 18.02
C TYR A 305 41.26 -42.45 17.29
N ASP A 306 41.88 -43.29 16.51
CA ASP A 306 43.08 -43.00 15.70
C ASP A 306 44.33 -42.52 16.47
N ASN A 307 44.33 -42.64 17.82
CA ASN A 307 45.52 -42.39 18.59
C ASN A 307 46.44 -43.64 18.59
N SER A 308 47.74 -43.38 18.57
CA SER A 308 48.75 -44.47 18.60
C SER A 308 48.64 -45.35 19.82
N ILE A 309 48.59 -46.67 19.63
CA ILE A 309 48.54 -47.68 20.66
C ILE A 309 49.98 -48.01 21.11
N LYS A 310 50.15 -48.06 22.45
CA LYS A 310 51.39 -48.57 23.03
C LYS A 310 51.11 -49.98 23.49
N VAL A 311 52.00 -50.93 23.09
CA VAL A 311 51.92 -52.30 23.51
C VAL A 311 52.07 -52.38 25.04
N LEU A 312 51.18 -53.10 25.71
CA LEU A 312 51.28 -53.30 27.16
C LEU A 312 52.36 -54.29 27.50
N GLU A 313 53.35 -53.84 28.27
CA GLU A 313 54.32 -54.71 28.88
C GLU A 313 53.70 -55.42 30.10
N VAL A 314 53.87 -56.73 30.15
CA VAL A 314 53.34 -57.56 31.24
C VAL A 314 54.42 -57.77 32.30
N THR A 315 54.05 -57.63 33.57
CA THR A 315 55.02 -57.83 34.67
C THR A 315 55.44 -59.29 34.75
N SER A 316 56.73 -59.49 35.04
CA SER A 316 57.28 -60.83 35.24
C SER A 316 56.62 -61.58 36.38
N LYS A 317 56.32 -62.86 36.19
CA LYS A 317 55.81 -63.77 37.21
C LYS A 317 56.80 -64.88 37.43
N THR A 318 57.31 -64.98 38.69
CA THR A 318 58.27 -65.94 39.04
C THR A 318 57.81 -67.37 38.69
N GLY A 319 58.63 -68.11 37.96
CA GLY A 319 58.37 -69.47 37.53
C GLY A 319 57.42 -69.62 36.33
N TYR A 320 57.05 -68.50 35.70
CA TYR A 320 56.21 -68.46 34.51
C TYR A 320 56.84 -67.60 33.47
N THR A 321 56.55 -67.94 32.22
CA THR A 321 56.91 -67.12 31.05
C THR A 321 55.61 -66.69 30.35
N PHE A 322 55.50 -65.38 30.13
CA PHE A 322 54.32 -64.84 29.39
C PHE A 322 54.45 -65.27 27.91
N SER A 323 53.37 -65.88 27.35
CA SER A 323 53.33 -66.42 25.99
C SER A 323 53.26 -65.38 24.89
N GLY A 324 53.01 -64.14 25.27
CA GLY A 324 52.64 -63.06 24.34
C GLY A 324 51.13 -62.91 24.23
N TRP A 325 50.77 -61.87 23.56
CA TRP A 325 49.36 -61.60 23.24
C TRP A 325 48.91 -62.40 22.01
N ASP A 326 47.60 -62.81 21.99
CA ASP A 326 46.99 -63.64 20.92
C ASP A 326 46.92 -62.99 19.56
N LYS A 327 46.99 -61.64 19.52
CA LYS A 327 46.91 -60.87 18.30
C LYS A 327 47.91 -59.68 18.28
N VAL A 328 48.29 -59.23 17.09
CA VAL A 328 49.05 -58.02 16.90
C VAL A 328 48.06 -56.84 16.95
N LEU A 329 48.33 -55.88 17.82
CA LEU A 329 47.53 -54.66 17.89
C LEU A 329 47.78 -53.76 16.66
N PRO A 330 46.74 -53.07 16.17
CA PRO A 330 46.93 -52.05 15.13
C PRO A 330 47.76 -50.90 15.66
N THR A 331 48.39 -50.12 14.75
CA THR A 331 49.21 -48.96 15.12
C THR A 331 48.40 -47.88 15.82
N ASN A 332 47.17 -47.64 15.33
CA ASN A 332 46.23 -46.66 15.89
C ASN A 332 44.92 -47.34 16.33
N MET A 333 44.23 -46.72 17.30
CA MET A 333 42.97 -47.22 17.83
C MET A 333 41.85 -47.19 16.81
N PRO A 334 41.26 -48.32 16.43
CA PRO A 334 40.13 -48.37 15.50
C PRO A 334 38.84 -47.86 16.18
N ALA A 335 37.77 -47.70 15.38
CA ALA A 335 36.46 -47.26 15.85
C ALA A 335 35.67 -48.41 16.54
N GLN A 336 36.38 -49.22 17.37
CA GLN A 336 35.78 -50.32 18.17
C GLN A 336 36.73 -50.72 19.30
N ASP A 337 36.18 -51.34 20.35
CA ASP A 337 36.96 -51.93 21.44
C ASP A 337 37.74 -53.16 20.94
N ILE A 338 38.88 -53.45 21.59
CA ILE A 338 39.73 -54.60 21.29
C ILE A 338 39.89 -55.42 22.56
N ASP A 339 39.58 -56.69 22.47
CA ASP A 339 39.94 -57.69 23.52
C ASP A 339 41.20 -58.44 23.08
N VAL A 340 42.16 -58.53 23.97
CA VAL A 340 43.48 -59.16 23.75
C VAL A 340 43.71 -60.17 24.86
N TYR A 341 44.10 -61.37 24.45
CA TYR A 341 44.31 -62.48 25.37
C TYR A 341 45.75 -62.95 25.39
N GLY A 342 46.24 -63.24 26.59
CA GLY A 342 47.57 -63.82 26.80
C GLY A 342 47.50 -64.88 27.90
N THR A 343 48.52 -65.70 27.97
CA THR A 343 48.62 -66.74 28.99
C THR A 343 50.03 -66.78 29.57
N TYR A 344 50.13 -67.25 30.81
CA TYR A 344 51.41 -67.60 31.39
C TYR A 344 51.62 -69.09 31.28
N ASN A 345 52.75 -69.47 30.65
CA ASN A 345 53.21 -70.84 30.62
C ASN A 345 54.10 -71.11 31.80
N ILE A 346 53.83 -72.26 32.51
CA ILE A 346 54.71 -72.68 33.60
C ILE A 346 56.07 -73.08 33.08
N ASN A 347 57.13 -72.50 33.65
CA ASN A 347 58.50 -72.85 33.28
C ASN A 347 58.80 -74.24 33.75
N THR A 348 59.63 -74.90 32.91
CA THR A 348 60.20 -76.21 33.23
C THR A 348 61.66 -76.07 33.55
N TYR A 349 62.07 -76.61 34.64
CA TYR A 349 63.44 -76.63 35.16
C TYR A 349 63.96 -78.04 35.13
N GLN A 350 65.32 -78.24 34.94
CA GLN A 350 65.93 -79.51 34.90
C GLN A 350 66.68 -79.75 36.22
N ILE A 351 66.52 -80.91 36.74
CA ILE A 351 67.38 -81.43 37.84
C ILE A 351 68.25 -82.52 37.22
N ASN A 352 69.59 -82.29 37.26
CA ASN A 352 70.57 -83.23 36.78
C ASN A 352 71.13 -83.95 37.99
N TYR A 353 71.04 -85.25 37.98
CA TYR A 353 71.49 -86.13 39.02
C TYR A 353 72.87 -86.70 38.52
N TYR A 354 73.86 -86.58 39.34
CA TYR A 354 75.20 -87.05 39.02
C TYR A 354 75.61 -88.16 40.02
N ILE A 355 76.30 -89.22 39.56
CA ILE A 355 76.97 -90.25 40.33
C ILE A 355 78.42 -90.26 39.91
N ASP A 356 79.33 -90.16 40.89
CA ASP A 356 80.80 -90.10 40.64
C ASP A 356 81.22 -89.05 39.53
N ASN A 357 80.51 -87.87 39.57
CA ASN A 357 80.63 -86.77 38.63
C ASN A 357 80.14 -87.07 37.19
N GLU A 358 79.56 -88.19 36.95
CA GLU A 358 78.90 -88.47 35.66
C GLU A 358 77.41 -88.27 35.73
N LEU A 359 76.83 -87.64 34.61
CA LEU A 359 75.40 -87.43 34.53
C LEU A 359 74.66 -88.75 34.51
N TYR A 360 73.97 -89.03 35.60
CA TYR A 360 73.19 -90.25 35.74
C TYR A 360 71.84 -90.12 35.08
N LYS A 361 71.08 -89.00 35.41
CA LYS A 361 69.75 -88.78 34.92
C LYS A 361 69.37 -87.30 34.95
N THR A 362 68.63 -86.82 33.93
CA THR A 362 67.95 -85.53 33.91
C THR A 362 66.51 -85.74 34.05
N VAL A 363 65.83 -85.00 34.95
CA VAL A 363 64.43 -84.99 35.13
C VAL A 363 63.91 -83.54 35.03
N ASN A 364 62.87 -83.33 34.22
CA ASN A 364 62.25 -82.03 34.05
C ASN A 364 61.12 -81.91 35.03
N TYR A 365 61.03 -80.81 35.78
CA TYR A 365 60.01 -80.47 36.72
C TYR A 365 59.39 -79.11 36.34
N LYS A 366 58.07 -78.99 36.37
CA LYS A 366 57.44 -77.71 36.26
C LYS A 366 57.64 -76.90 37.54
N TYR A 367 57.67 -75.59 37.46
CA TYR A 367 57.75 -74.71 38.62
C TYR A 367 56.64 -75.08 39.66
N ASN A 368 57.03 -75.17 40.91
CA ASN A 368 56.23 -75.66 42.06
C ASN A 368 55.78 -77.12 41.94
N GLU A 369 56.24 -77.91 41.02
CA GLU A 369 55.98 -79.38 41.01
C GLU A 369 56.75 -80.05 42.11
N LEU A 370 56.08 -80.98 42.78
CA LEU A 370 56.74 -81.77 43.86
C LEU A 370 57.87 -82.58 43.27
N ILE A 371 59.04 -82.39 43.84
CA ILE A 371 60.26 -83.17 43.47
C ILE A 371 60.14 -84.49 44.20
N ASN A 372 59.86 -85.59 43.51
CA ASN A 372 59.86 -86.94 44.06
C ASN A 372 61.30 -87.43 44.22
N ASN A 373 61.53 -88.16 45.29
CA ASN A 373 62.81 -88.81 45.47
C ASN A 373 63.17 -89.75 44.31
N LEU A 374 64.38 -89.63 43.82
CA LEU A 374 64.83 -90.49 42.74
C LEU A 374 64.95 -91.91 43.33
N ASP A 375 64.25 -92.85 42.72
CA ASP A 375 64.42 -94.26 43.08
C ASP A 375 65.75 -94.73 42.57
N VAL A 376 66.66 -94.95 43.51
CA VAL A 376 68.02 -95.37 43.22
C VAL A 376 68.21 -96.90 43.46
N THR A 377 67.11 -97.65 43.66
CA THR A 377 67.19 -99.09 43.96
C THR A 377 67.84 -99.91 42.87
N ASN A 378 67.98 -99.48 41.67
CA ASN A 378 68.66 -100.16 40.54
C ASN A 378 70.14 -99.74 40.28
N ILE A 379 70.70 -98.91 41.19
CA ILE A 379 72.09 -98.42 40.98
C ILE A 379 73.08 -99.52 41.38
N THR A 380 72.74 -100.46 42.16
CA THR A 380 73.63 -101.52 42.67
C THR A 380 74.04 -102.55 41.62
N THR A 381 73.39 -102.50 40.39
CA THR A 381 73.69 -103.45 39.31
C THR A 381 74.83 -102.97 38.37
N ILE A 382 75.31 -101.68 38.43
CA ILE A 382 76.26 -101.12 37.53
C ILE A 382 77.71 -101.11 38.15
N LEU A 383 77.86 -101.42 39.42
CA LEU A 383 79.13 -101.44 40.17
C LEU A 383 79.80 -102.77 40.23
N MET A 384 79.33 -103.81 39.48
CA MET A 384 80.08 -105.04 39.32
C MET A 384 80.21 -105.44 37.85
N HIS A 385 81.03 -104.74 37.15
CA HIS A 385 81.86 -105.26 36.02
C HIS A 385 83.06 -104.40 35.78
#